data_cf258d9068c5db2f283e3a790bac584b
#
_entry.id   cf258d9068c5db2f283e3a790bac584b
#
_cell.length_a   1.000
_cell.length_b   1.000
_cell.length_c   1.000
_cell.angle_alpha   90.00
_cell.angle_beta   90.00
_cell.angle_gamma   90.00
#
_symmetry.space_group_name_H-M   'P 1'
#
loop_
_entity.id
_entity.type
_entity.pdbx_description
1 polymer ?
#
loop_
_entity_poly.entity_id
_entity_poly.type
_entity_poly.pdbx_seq_one_letter_code
_entity_poly.pdbx_strand_id
1 'polypeptide(L)'
;MYLNKTAYNYFLILFSLIPVTIISGSTVSLVNILLIDFSFIILIIYKKKFHFLKNKAIIYFFILYIYLIFNSFISIDYSVGIYRNLGFLRIIILFVAFNYFFQDETFFKKVFKFWSIVILIVLIDVMIESFTGRNILGFGELYGKRIVSFFKDEPIVGGYLNGFYLIIIGFMLNEFKDNKNYLTILFSIVFIISILLTGERSNTIKAAFGISIFFMFYKNLDIRKKIIIYLSMISLILLLVFNSNHL
;
A
#
# COMPACT_ATOMS: atom_id res chain seq x y z
N MET A 1 5.01 19.09 -16.19
CA MET A 1 3.93 19.63 -15.35
C MET A 1 4.35 20.99 -14.80
N TYR A 2 3.75 22.13 -15.27
CA TYR A 2 4.16 23.45 -14.76
C TYR A 2 3.40 23.78 -13.48
N LEU A 3 3.87 23.21 -12.36
CA LEU A 3 3.51 23.66 -11.03
C LEU A 3 4.52 24.71 -10.56
N ASN A 4 4.05 25.70 -9.80
CA ASN A 4 4.95 26.54 -9.02
C ASN A 4 5.77 25.64 -8.09
N LYS A 5 7.07 25.90 -7.93
CA LYS A 5 7.99 25.09 -7.13
C LYS A 5 7.48 24.86 -5.70
N THR A 6 6.85 25.85 -5.12
CA THR A 6 6.25 25.77 -3.78
C THR A 6 5.10 24.74 -3.74
N ALA A 7 4.16 24.82 -4.69
CA ALA A 7 3.05 23.86 -4.76
C ALA A 7 3.55 22.44 -5.06
N TYR A 8 4.56 22.29 -5.92
CA TYR A 8 5.18 20.99 -6.19
C TYR A 8 5.76 20.37 -4.91
N ASN A 9 6.55 21.14 -4.15
CA ASN A 9 7.15 20.65 -2.91
C ASN A 9 6.10 20.35 -1.84
N TYR A 10 5.05 21.14 -1.74
CA TYR A 10 3.94 20.91 -0.81
C TYR A 10 3.28 19.56 -1.06
N PHE A 11 2.86 19.28 -2.29
CA PHE A 11 2.28 17.99 -2.63
C PHE A 11 3.28 16.84 -2.49
N LEU A 12 4.54 17.06 -2.86
CA LEU A 12 5.58 16.05 -2.68
C LEU A 12 5.70 15.60 -1.21
N ILE A 13 5.67 16.55 -0.27
CA ILE A 13 5.71 16.24 1.16
C ILE A 13 4.47 15.48 1.58
N LEU A 14 3.26 15.95 1.25
CA LEU A 14 2.02 15.30 1.66
C LEU A 14 1.92 13.85 1.14
N PHE A 15 2.24 13.62 -0.14
CA PHE A 15 2.24 12.27 -0.71
C PHE A 15 3.33 11.38 -0.10
N SER A 16 4.51 11.93 0.15
CA SER A 16 5.59 11.16 0.79
C SER A 16 5.23 10.75 2.21
N LEU A 17 4.49 11.56 2.95
CA LEU A 17 4.10 11.28 4.33
C LEU A 17 3.00 10.22 4.48
N ILE A 18 2.31 9.79 3.42
CA ILE A 18 1.21 8.83 3.51
C ILE A 18 1.57 7.58 4.37
N PRO A 19 2.66 6.85 4.11
CA PRO A 19 2.97 5.67 4.92
C PRO A 19 3.26 6.00 6.38
N VAL A 20 3.88 7.15 6.67
CA VAL A 20 4.17 7.59 8.04
C VAL A 20 2.89 7.97 8.79
N THR A 21 1.98 8.68 8.11
CA THR A 21 0.72 9.11 8.74
C THR A 21 -0.21 7.92 9.04
N ILE A 22 -0.17 6.85 8.25
CA ILE A 22 -0.90 5.61 8.54
C ILE A 22 -0.36 4.96 9.82
N ILE A 23 0.97 4.90 10.00
CA ILE A 23 1.61 4.42 11.24
C ILE A 23 1.23 5.29 12.44
N SER A 24 1.14 6.60 12.25
CA SER A 24 0.82 7.55 13.33
C SER A 24 -0.65 7.47 13.79
N GLY A 25 -1.52 6.77 13.07
CA GLY A 25 -2.90 6.49 13.43
C GLY A 25 -3.93 6.99 12.42
N SER A 26 -5.15 6.48 12.57
CA SER A 26 -6.26 6.71 11.62
C SER A 26 -6.63 8.19 11.46
N THR A 27 -6.62 8.97 12.56
CA THR A 27 -6.93 10.40 12.52
C THR A 27 -5.88 11.21 11.76
N VAL A 28 -4.59 10.93 12.01
CA VAL A 28 -3.48 11.62 11.33
C VAL A 28 -3.48 11.31 9.83
N SER A 29 -3.71 10.04 9.48
CA SER A 29 -3.85 9.60 8.10
C SER A 29 -5.04 10.29 7.41
N LEU A 30 -6.18 10.39 8.08
CA LEU A 30 -7.36 11.09 7.56
C LEU A 30 -7.08 12.56 7.27
N VAL A 31 -6.43 13.26 8.21
CA VAL A 31 -6.07 14.67 8.04
C VAL A 31 -5.14 14.85 6.85
N ASN A 32 -4.12 14.00 6.69
CA ASN A 32 -3.21 14.07 5.56
C ASN A 32 -3.93 13.86 4.21
N ILE A 33 -4.83 12.86 4.13
CA ILE A 33 -5.63 12.60 2.93
C ILE A 33 -6.52 13.81 2.62
N LEU A 34 -7.22 14.37 3.60
CA LEU A 34 -8.07 15.54 3.39
C LEU A 34 -7.26 16.77 2.94
N LEU A 35 -6.05 16.97 3.46
CA LEU A 35 -5.16 18.05 3.01
C LEU A 35 -4.77 17.85 1.53
N ILE A 36 -4.46 16.63 1.11
CA ILE A 36 -4.20 16.34 -0.31
C ILE A 36 -5.44 16.66 -1.15
N ASP A 37 -6.59 16.16 -0.75
CA ASP A 37 -7.84 16.24 -1.50
C ASP A 37 -8.28 17.70 -1.68
N PHE A 38 -8.39 18.48 -0.60
CA PHE A 38 -8.78 19.89 -0.66
C PHE A 38 -7.79 20.71 -1.47
N SER A 39 -6.50 20.54 -1.23
CA SER A 39 -5.47 21.27 -1.97
C SER A 39 -5.47 20.90 -3.46
N PHE A 40 -5.73 19.64 -3.79
CA PHE A 40 -5.85 19.18 -5.16
C PHE A 40 -7.08 19.76 -5.86
N ILE A 41 -8.25 19.78 -5.21
CA ILE A 41 -9.46 20.38 -5.74
C ILE A 41 -9.21 21.88 -6.06
N ILE A 42 -8.63 22.64 -5.12
CA ILE A 42 -8.28 24.04 -5.32
C ILE A 42 -7.34 24.20 -6.52
N LEU A 43 -6.32 23.37 -6.63
CA LEU A 43 -5.36 23.39 -7.73
C LEU A 43 -6.04 23.16 -9.09
N ILE A 44 -6.96 22.19 -9.18
CA ILE A 44 -7.63 21.85 -10.43
C ILE A 44 -8.61 22.96 -10.84
N ILE A 45 -9.37 23.52 -9.90
CA ILE A 45 -10.27 24.66 -10.16
C ILE A 45 -9.46 25.85 -10.67
N TYR A 46 -8.35 26.18 -10.02
CA TYR A 46 -7.47 27.29 -10.42
C TYR A 46 -6.88 27.10 -11.82
N LYS A 47 -6.44 25.88 -12.14
CA LYS A 47 -5.80 25.57 -13.44
C LYS A 47 -6.79 25.29 -14.56
N LYS A 48 -8.07 25.07 -14.25
CA LYS A 48 -9.13 24.70 -15.22
C LYS A 48 -8.76 23.50 -16.11
N LYS A 49 -7.93 22.56 -15.61
CA LYS A 49 -7.43 21.39 -16.36
C LYS A 49 -8.18 20.13 -15.93
N PHE A 50 -9.25 19.78 -16.64
CA PHE A 50 -10.10 18.62 -16.34
C PHE A 50 -9.87 17.41 -17.27
N HIS A 51 -8.87 17.49 -18.15
CA HIS A 51 -8.65 16.44 -19.16
C HIS A 51 -8.34 15.04 -18.54
N PHE A 52 -7.70 15.01 -17.37
CA PHE A 52 -7.39 13.75 -16.67
C PHE A 52 -8.65 12.98 -16.24
N LEU A 53 -9.80 13.65 -16.05
CA LEU A 53 -11.09 13.01 -15.72
C LEU A 53 -11.60 12.08 -16.85
N LYS A 54 -11.06 12.19 -18.07
CA LYS A 54 -11.37 11.28 -19.18
C LYS A 54 -10.69 9.91 -19.05
N ASN A 55 -9.85 9.70 -18.04
CA ASN A 55 -9.23 8.40 -17.79
C ASN A 55 -10.31 7.37 -17.42
N LYS A 56 -10.34 6.24 -18.16
CA LYS A 56 -11.32 5.17 -17.95
C LYS A 56 -11.34 4.66 -16.51
N ALA A 57 -10.19 4.54 -15.86
CA ALA A 57 -10.12 4.09 -14.47
C ALA A 57 -10.86 5.05 -13.53
N ILE A 58 -10.71 6.37 -13.74
CA ILE A 58 -11.42 7.39 -12.94
C ILE A 58 -12.93 7.28 -13.17
N ILE A 59 -13.36 7.11 -14.43
CA ILE A 59 -14.78 6.94 -14.77
C ILE A 59 -15.36 5.71 -14.07
N TYR A 60 -14.65 4.56 -14.07
CA TYR A 60 -15.12 3.35 -13.37
C TYR A 60 -15.21 3.54 -11.86
N PHE A 61 -14.28 4.29 -11.23
CA PHE A 61 -14.38 4.62 -9.82
C PHE A 61 -15.60 5.51 -9.50
N PHE A 62 -15.93 6.47 -10.38
CA PHE A 62 -17.15 7.27 -10.21
C PHE A 62 -18.42 6.44 -10.39
N ILE A 63 -18.46 5.52 -11.36
CA ILE A 63 -19.59 4.59 -11.52
C ILE A 63 -19.75 3.73 -10.26
N LEU A 64 -18.65 3.18 -9.73
CA LEU A 64 -18.66 2.41 -8.49
C LEU A 64 -19.19 3.27 -7.33
N TYR A 65 -18.79 4.53 -7.24
CA TYR A 65 -19.26 5.44 -6.20
C TYR A 65 -20.77 5.67 -6.27
N ILE A 66 -21.31 5.94 -7.46
CA ILE A 66 -22.73 6.10 -7.67
C ILE A 66 -23.48 4.81 -7.27
N TYR A 67 -22.96 3.65 -7.64
CA TYR A 67 -23.51 2.36 -7.24
C TYR A 67 -23.51 2.19 -5.71
N LEU A 68 -22.42 2.54 -5.00
CA LEU A 68 -22.33 2.45 -3.54
C LEU A 68 -23.35 3.38 -2.85
N ILE A 69 -23.52 4.60 -3.37
CA ILE A 69 -24.54 5.52 -2.86
C ILE A 69 -25.94 4.95 -3.09
N PHE A 70 -26.24 4.48 -4.30
CA PHE A 70 -27.52 3.84 -4.61
C PHE A 70 -27.80 2.63 -3.69
N ASN A 71 -26.80 1.77 -3.49
CA ASN A 71 -26.92 0.61 -2.61
C ASN A 71 -27.21 1.00 -1.16
N SER A 72 -26.70 2.15 -0.69
CA SER A 72 -27.01 2.67 0.65
C SER A 72 -28.49 3.00 0.83
N PHE A 73 -29.17 3.49 -0.21
CA PHE A 73 -30.61 3.80 -0.14
C PHE A 73 -31.49 2.56 -0.03
N ILE A 74 -31.01 1.40 -0.48
CA ILE A 74 -31.75 0.12 -0.47
C ILE A 74 -31.40 -0.71 0.78
N SER A 75 -30.32 -0.33 1.51
CA SER A 75 -29.86 -1.10 2.67
C SER A 75 -30.85 -0.99 3.85
N ILE A 76 -30.92 -2.05 4.66
CA ILE A 76 -31.76 -2.12 5.88
C ILE A 76 -31.40 -0.99 6.84
N ASP A 77 -30.09 -0.67 6.96
CA ASP A 77 -29.59 0.44 7.78
C ASP A 77 -29.04 1.55 6.88
N TYR A 78 -29.96 2.36 6.36
CA TYR A 78 -29.68 3.48 5.48
C TYR A 78 -28.68 4.48 6.10
N SER A 79 -28.85 4.81 7.38
CA SER A 79 -28.07 5.87 8.03
C SER A 79 -26.57 5.54 8.08
N VAL A 80 -26.22 4.33 8.51
CA VAL A 80 -24.83 3.85 8.57
C VAL A 80 -24.22 3.70 7.18
N GLY A 81 -25.02 3.18 6.23
CA GLY A 81 -24.58 2.97 4.85
C GLY A 81 -24.18 4.26 4.15
N ILE A 82 -25.03 5.30 4.24
CA ILE A 82 -24.82 6.55 3.49
C ILE A 82 -23.60 7.33 3.99
N TYR A 83 -23.41 7.45 5.32
CA TYR A 83 -22.23 8.16 5.85
C TYR A 83 -20.92 7.50 5.45
N ARG A 84 -20.88 6.18 5.52
CA ARG A 84 -19.70 5.40 5.10
C ARG A 84 -19.38 5.59 3.62
N ASN A 85 -20.40 5.51 2.77
CA ASN A 85 -20.22 5.59 1.32
C ASN A 85 -19.96 7.02 0.85
N LEU A 86 -20.53 8.05 1.49
CA LEU A 86 -20.15 9.45 1.25
C LEU A 86 -18.67 9.67 1.60
N GLY A 87 -18.20 9.10 2.71
CA GLY A 87 -16.79 9.18 3.10
C GLY A 87 -15.83 8.52 2.09
N PHE A 88 -16.31 7.62 1.23
CA PHE A 88 -15.49 6.99 0.19
C PHE A 88 -15.06 7.98 -0.91
N LEU A 89 -15.76 9.11 -1.08
CA LEU A 89 -15.42 10.14 -2.05
C LEU A 89 -13.97 10.64 -1.89
N ARG A 90 -13.46 10.76 -0.66
CA ARG A 90 -12.08 11.16 -0.38
C ARG A 90 -11.06 10.21 -1.05
N ILE A 91 -11.33 8.91 -1.05
CA ILE A 91 -10.44 7.92 -1.68
C ILE A 91 -10.43 8.07 -3.20
N ILE A 92 -11.58 8.42 -3.78
CA ILE A 92 -11.67 8.70 -5.23
C ILE A 92 -10.87 9.95 -5.58
N ILE A 93 -11.02 11.03 -4.80
CA ILE A 93 -10.27 12.27 -5.04
C ILE A 93 -8.77 12.02 -4.88
N LEU A 94 -8.36 11.29 -3.85
CA LEU A 94 -6.98 10.87 -3.65
C LEU A 94 -6.45 10.07 -4.85
N PHE A 95 -7.22 9.10 -5.36
CA PHE A 95 -6.86 8.32 -6.54
C PHE A 95 -6.70 9.20 -7.78
N VAL A 96 -7.57 10.17 -7.97
CA VAL A 96 -7.48 11.16 -9.05
C VAL A 96 -6.22 12.00 -8.90
N ALA A 97 -5.91 12.45 -7.68
CA ALA A 97 -4.70 13.20 -7.37
C ALA A 97 -3.43 12.38 -7.65
N PHE A 98 -3.40 11.09 -7.27
CA PHE A 98 -2.32 10.17 -7.65
C PHE A 98 -2.14 10.10 -9.17
N ASN A 99 -3.21 9.89 -9.93
CA ASN A 99 -3.13 9.83 -11.39
C ASN A 99 -2.61 11.12 -12.01
N TYR A 100 -2.93 12.27 -11.43
CA TYR A 100 -2.47 13.56 -11.91
C TYR A 100 -0.99 13.80 -11.63
N PHE A 101 -0.54 13.57 -10.40
CA PHE A 101 0.84 13.85 -9.99
C PHE A 101 1.84 12.80 -10.47
N PHE A 102 1.45 11.54 -10.55
CA PHE A 102 2.34 10.44 -10.94
C PHE A 102 2.58 10.33 -12.45
N GLN A 103 1.98 11.20 -13.27
CA GLN A 103 2.41 11.42 -14.64
C GLN A 103 3.79 12.08 -14.73
N ASP A 104 4.22 12.78 -13.68
CA ASP A 104 5.55 13.34 -13.57
C ASP A 104 6.50 12.28 -12.97
N GLU A 105 7.41 11.76 -13.81
CA GLU A 105 8.34 10.69 -13.42
C GLU A 105 9.23 11.11 -12.24
N THR A 106 9.63 12.39 -12.18
CA THR A 106 10.50 12.89 -11.10
C THR A 106 9.74 12.95 -9.77
N PHE A 107 8.48 13.33 -9.79
CA PHE A 107 7.59 13.31 -8.62
C PHE A 107 7.39 11.88 -8.14
N PHE A 108 7.01 10.99 -9.05
CA PHE A 108 6.83 9.57 -8.80
C PHE A 108 8.06 8.96 -8.11
N LYS A 109 9.25 9.11 -8.70
CA LYS A 109 10.50 8.56 -8.16
C LYS A 109 10.81 9.04 -6.74
N LYS A 110 10.61 10.33 -6.46
CA LYS A 110 10.88 10.90 -5.14
C LYS A 110 9.93 10.35 -4.08
N VAL A 111 8.62 10.28 -4.36
CA VAL A 111 7.61 9.75 -3.43
C VAL A 111 7.89 8.28 -3.13
N PHE A 112 8.08 7.44 -4.16
CA PHE A 112 8.28 6.01 -3.97
C PHE A 112 9.62 5.68 -3.33
N LYS A 113 10.67 6.46 -3.59
CA LYS A 113 11.93 6.32 -2.86
C LYS A 113 11.74 6.53 -1.37
N PHE A 114 10.98 7.55 -0.98
CA PHE A 114 10.68 7.81 0.43
C PHE A 114 9.82 6.69 1.03
N TRP A 115 8.78 6.23 0.34
CA TRP A 115 7.96 5.10 0.78
C TRP A 115 8.79 3.84 0.97
N SER A 116 9.69 3.54 0.04
CA SER A 116 10.57 2.37 0.15
C SER A 116 11.45 2.43 1.40
N ILE A 117 11.96 3.61 1.78
CA ILE A 117 12.75 3.79 3.00
C ILE A 117 11.88 3.55 4.24
N VAL A 118 10.69 4.14 4.31
CA VAL A 118 9.78 3.96 5.46
C VAL A 118 9.40 2.50 5.62
N ILE A 119 9.02 1.85 4.52
CA ILE A 119 8.66 0.42 4.56
C ILE A 119 9.84 -0.45 4.94
N LEU A 120 11.05 -0.16 4.47
CA LEU A 120 12.25 -0.89 4.88
C LEU A 120 12.49 -0.79 6.40
N ILE A 121 12.29 0.39 7.00
CA ILE A 121 12.37 0.58 8.45
C ILE A 121 11.34 -0.29 9.17
N VAL A 122 10.09 -0.34 8.69
CA VAL A 122 9.05 -1.20 9.27
C VAL A 122 9.40 -2.69 9.14
N LEU A 123 9.95 -3.12 7.98
CA LEU A 123 10.39 -4.51 7.79
C LEU A 123 11.49 -4.91 8.78
N ILE A 124 12.48 -4.02 8.99
CA ILE A 124 13.56 -4.25 9.96
C ILE A 124 12.98 -4.35 11.38
N ASP A 125 12.06 -3.46 11.74
CA ASP A 125 11.42 -3.46 13.06
C ASP A 125 10.60 -4.72 13.31
N VAL A 126 9.82 -5.19 12.33
CA VAL A 126 9.10 -6.47 12.37
C VAL A 126 10.07 -7.64 12.63
N MET A 127 11.23 -7.65 11.95
CA MET A 127 12.23 -8.69 12.19
C MET A 127 12.80 -8.61 13.61
N ILE A 128 13.14 -7.43 14.09
CA ILE A 128 13.66 -7.23 15.46
C ILE A 128 12.62 -7.73 16.47
N GLU A 129 11.37 -7.30 16.36
CA GLU A 129 10.30 -7.73 17.27
C GLU A 129 10.08 -9.23 17.25
N SER A 130 10.17 -9.86 16.07
CA SER A 130 10.01 -11.33 15.95
C SER A 130 11.08 -12.13 16.70
N PHE A 131 12.29 -11.59 16.84
CA PHE A 131 13.40 -12.25 17.53
C PHE A 131 13.50 -11.87 19.02
N THR A 132 13.15 -10.61 19.37
CA THR A 132 13.35 -10.07 20.70
C THR A 132 12.08 -10.03 21.54
N GLY A 133 10.90 -10.20 20.91
CA GLY A 133 9.59 -10.03 21.54
C GLY A 133 9.17 -8.58 21.73
N ARG A 134 10.03 -7.61 21.39
CA ARG A 134 9.77 -6.17 21.49
C ARG A 134 10.29 -5.45 20.24
N ASN A 135 9.55 -4.44 19.78
CA ASN A 135 10.00 -3.58 18.71
C ASN A 135 11.07 -2.55 19.20
N ILE A 136 11.64 -1.77 18.28
CA ILE A 136 12.66 -0.75 18.59
C ILE A 136 12.17 0.28 19.62
N LEU A 137 10.86 0.56 19.70
CA LEU A 137 10.26 1.49 20.64
C LEU A 137 9.80 0.84 21.97
N GLY A 138 9.97 -0.48 22.12
CA GLY A 138 9.60 -1.24 23.32
C GLY A 138 8.14 -1.73 23.34
N PHE A 139 7.39 -1.65 22.24
CA PHE A 139 6.05 -2.25 22.13
C PHE A 139 6.15 -3.74 21.82
N GLY A 140 5.06 -4.51 22.06
CA GLY A 140 4.95 -5.91 21.60
C GLY A 140 4.54 -6.94 22.66
N GLU A 141 4.85 -6.75 23.94
CA GLU A 141 4.60 -7.76 25.00
C GLU A 141 3.11 -8.08 25.24
N LEU A 142 2.21 -7.16 24.92
CA LEU A 142 0.80 -7.25 25.29
C LEU A 142 -0.04 -8.22 24.42
N TYR A 143 0.43 -8.55 23.20
CA TYR A 143 -0.36 -9.26 22.18
C TYR A 143 0.10 -10.71 21.91
N GLY A 144 0.92 -11.27 22.79
CA GLY A 144 1.38 -12.64 22.68
C GLY A 144 2.28 -12.85 21.46
N LYS A 145 1.83 -13.69 20.50
CA LYS A 145 2.64 -14.01 19.30
C LYS A 145 2.42 -13.04 18.12
N ARG A 146 1.58 -12.00 18.25
CA ARG A 146 1.32 -11.06 17.16
C ARG A 146 2.25 -9.87 17.23
N ILE A 147 2.90 -9.56 16.12
CA ILE A 147 3.79 -8.41 15.97
C ILE A 147 2.96 -7.15 15.75
N VAL A 148 3.27 -6.10 16.48
CA VAL A 148 2.61 -4.79 16.41
C VAL A 148 3.50 -3.72 15.76
N SER A 149 4.83 -3.87 15.77
CA SER A 149 5.79 -2.91 15.25
C SER A 149 5.48 -1.48 15.75
N PHE A 150 5.47 -0.48 14.88
CA PHE A 150 5.18 0.91 15.23
C PHE A 150 3.70 1.23 15.48
N PHE A 151 2.79 0.25 15.33
CA PHE A 151 1.34 0.45 15.49
C PHE A 151 0.85 0.35 16.93
N LYS A 152 1.75 0.31 17.90
CA LYS A 152 1.48 0.29 19.37
C LYS A 152 0.57 -0.89 19.76
N ASP A 153 -0.74 -0.63 19.81
CA ASP A 153 -1.74 -1.56 20.34
C ASP A 153 -2.54 -2.29 19.26
N GLU A 154 -2.23 -2.06 17.98
CA GLU A 154 -2.98 -2.64 16.86
C GLU A 154 -2.12 -3.62 16.05
N PRO A 155 -2.41 -4.92 16.06
CA PRO A 155 -1.66 -5.90 15.26
C PRO A 155 -2.12 -5.88 13.79
N ILE A 156 -1.93 -4.73 13.11
CA ILE A 156 -2.35 -4.48 11.72
C ILE A 156 -1.18 -4.35 10.74
N VAL A 157 0.02 -4.66 11.20
CA VAL A 157 1.28 -4.46 10.45
C VAL A 157 1.29 -5.25 9.14
N GLY A 158 0.78 -6.48 9.15
CA GLY A 158 0.72 -7.30 7.95
C GLY A 158 -0.20 -6.71 6.89
N GLY A 159 -1.34 -6.13 7.30
CA GLY A 159 -2.25 -5.41 6.42
C GLY A 159 -1.60 -4.15 5.82
N TYR A 160 -0.88 -3.39 6.64
CA TYR A 160 -0.13 -2.23 6.21
C TYR A 160 0.95 -2.58 5.18
N LEU A 161 1.80 -3.55 5.49
CA LEU A 161 2.84 -4.01 4.57
C LEU A 161 2.24 -4.50 3.25
N ASN A 162 1.15 -5.29 3.31
CA ASN A 162 0.47 -5.78 2.12
C ASN A 162 -0.08 -4.66 1.23
N GLY A 163 -0.50 -3.53 1.81
CA GLY A 163 -0.95 -2.36 1.06
C GLY A 163 0.14 -1.69 0.21
N PHE A 164 1.40 -1.71 0.65
CA PHE A 164 2.52 -1.10 -0.06
C PHE A 164 3.35 -2.07 -0.90
N TYR A 165 3.23 -3.36 -0.64
CA TYR A 165 4.07 -4.42 -1.15
C TYR A 165 4.25 -4.43 -2.68
N LEU A 166 3.16 -4.60 -3.44
CA LEU A 166 3.25 -4.70 -4.90
C LEU A 166 3.71 -3.40 -5.56
N ILE A 167 3.35 -2.27 -4.96
CA ILE A 167 3.70 -0.95 -5.47
C ILE A 167 5.22 -0.75 -5.38
N ILE A 168 5.81 -1.10 -4.22
CA ILE A 168 7.27 -0.95 -4.02
C ILE A 168 8.04 -1.93 -4.90
N ILE A 169 7.58 -3.18 -5.04
CA ILE A 169 8.21 -4.14 -5.93
C ILE A 169 8.17 -3.65 -7.38
N GLY A 170 7.01 -3.14 -7.83
CA GLY A 170 6.89 -2.55 -9.16
C GLY A 170 7.85 -1.37 -9.38
N PHE A 171 8.00 -0.51 -8.38
CA PHE A 171 8.95 0.59 -8.40
C PHE A 171 10.39 0.09 -8.50
N MET A 172 10.79 -0.88 -7.66
CA MET A 172 12.14 -1.44 -7.68
C MET A 172 12.49 -2.08 -9.03
N LEU A 173 11.55 -2.81 -9.64
CA LEU A 173 11.74 -3.41 -10.97
C LEU A 173 11.96 -2.35 -12.06
N ASN A 174 11.32 -1.20 -11.92
CA ASN A 174 11.49 -0.10 -12.86
C ASN A 174 12.81 0.64 -12.67
N GLU A 175 13.29 0.79 -11.43
CA GLU A 175 14.55 1.49 -11.12
C GLU A 175 15.79 0.59 -11.30
N PHE A 176 15.69 -0.68 -10.93
CA PHE A 176 16.77 -1.65 -11.11
C PHE A 176 16.66 -2.30 -12.48
N LYS A 177 17.46 -1.81 -13.44
CA LYS A 177 17.60 -2.42 -14.76
C LYS A 177 18.06 -3.89 -14.64
N ASP A 178 17.91 -4.65 -15.70
CA ASP A 178 18.04 -6.12 -15.79
C ASP A 178 19.14 -6.81 -14.96
N ASN A 179 20.26 -6.14 -14.73
CA ASN A 179 21.38 -6.71 -13.96
C ASN A 179 21.16 -6.79 -12.44
N LYS A 180 20.11 -6.17 -11.90
CA LYS A 180 19.82 -6.15 -10.45
C LYS A 180 18.44 -6.71 -10.08
N ASN A 181 17.77 -7.41 -10.98
CA ASN A 181 16.48 -8.03 -10.73
C ASN A 181 16.51 -9.04 -9.56
N TYR A 182 17.69 -9.61 -9.26
CA TYR A 182 17.85 -10.48 -8.09
C TYR A 182 17.59 -9.75 -6.76
N LEU A 183 17.91 -8.45 -6.65
CA LEU A 183 17.63 -7.65 -5.46
C LEU A 183 16.13 -7.48 -5.25
N THR A 184 15.37 -7.29 -6.31
CA THR A 184 13.91 -7.18 -6.22
C THR A 184 13.28 -8.52 -5.82
N ILE A 185 13.79 -9.63 -6.33
CA ILE A 185 13.33 -10.97 -5.92
C ILE A 185 13.64 -11.21 -4.44
N LEU A 186 14.87 -10.92 -4.01
CA LEU A 186 15.29 -11.04 -2.61
C LEU A 186 14.40 -10.19 -1.70
N PHE A 187 14.17 -8.93 -2.06
CA PHE A 187 13.31 -8.03 -1.31
C PHE A 187 11.86 -8.53 -1.23
N SER A 188 11.35 -9.13 -2.31
CA SER A 188 10.02 -9.74 -2.34
C SER A 188 9.90 -10.90 -1.36
N ILE A 189 10.94 -11.73 -1.26
CA ILE A 189 11.00 -12.86 -0.32
C ILE A 189 11.02 -12.33 1.12
N VAL A 190 11.89 -11.36 1.42
CA VAL A 190 11.97 -10.71 2.74
C VAL A 190 10.63 -10.11 3.14
N PHE A 191 9.94 -9.47 2.19
CA PHE A 191 8.63 -8.88 2.42
C PHE A 191 7.58 -9.92 2.84
N ILE A 192 7.51 -11.05 2.11
CA ILE A 192 6.56 -12.12 2.42
C ILE A 192 6.88 -12.74 3.77
N ILE A 193 8.16 -12.99 4.06
CA ILE A 193 8.59 -13.52 5.35
C ILE A 193 8.17 -12.56 6.47
N SER A 194 8.38 -11.25 6.30
CA SER A 194 7.97 -10.27 7.30
C SER A 194 6.45 -10.24 7.53
N ILE A 195 5.63 -10.31 6.46
CA ILE A 195 4.18 -10.39 6.61
C ILE A 195 3.78 -11.69 7.33
N LEU A 196 4.47 -12.79 7.04
CA LEU A 196 4.23 -14.08 7.71
C LEU A 196 4.54 -14.01 9.21
N LEU A 197 5.67 -13.38 9.58
CA LEU A 197 6.07 -13.19 10.97
C LEU A 197 5.08 -12.36 11.78
N THR A 198 4.29 -11.47 11.14
CA THR A 198 3.25 -10.71 11.85
C THR A 198 2.12 -11.58 12.43
N GLY A 199 2.02 -12.86 12.05
CA GLY A 199 0.94 -13.76 12.45
C GLY A 199 -0.39 -13.52 11.72
N GLU A 200 -0.44 -12.59 10.75
CA GLU A 200 -1.63 -12.28 9.97
C GLU A 200 -1.77 -13.19 8.74
N ARG A 201 -2.27 -14.42 8.94
CA ARG A 201 -2.38 -15.46 7.91
C ARG A 201 -3.07 -14.99 6.62
N SER A 202 -4.20 -14.28 6.75
CA SER A 202 -4.96 -13.78 5.59
C SER A 202 -4.16 -12.80 4.72
N ASN A 203 -3.36 -11.95 5.34
CA ASN A 203 -2.52 -10.99 4.63
C ASN A 203 -1.31 -11.67 3.98
N THR A 204 -0.76 -12.71 4.60
CA THR A 204 0.29 -13.52 3.99
C THR A 204 -0.19 -14.25 2.73
N ILE A 205 -1.38 -14.86 2.78
CA ILE A 205 -1.98 -15.51 1.59
C ILE A 205 -2.23 -14.49 0.48
N LYS A 206 -2.79 -13.32 0.81
CA LYS A 206 -3.02 -12.24 -0.16
C LYS A 206 -1.70 -11.77 -0.79
N ALA A 207 -0.65 -11.59 0.01
CA ALA A 207 0.67 -11.17 -0.48
C ALA A 207 1.28 -12.23 -1.40
N ALA A 208 1.27 -13.51 -0.98
CA ALA A 208 1.78 -14.61 -1.80
C ALA A 208 1.03 -14.74 -3.13
N PHE A 209 -0.30 -14.62 -3.11
CA PHE A 209 -1.11 -14.65 -4.31
C PHE A 209 -0.85 -13.43 -5.21
N GLY A 210 -0.79 -12.23 -4.62
CA GLY A 210 -0.52 -10.99 -5.35
C GLY A 210 0.83 -11.02 -6.08
N ILE A 211 1.91 -11.48 -5.42
CA ILE A 211 3.23 -11.58 -6.04
C ILE A 211 3.28 -12.65 -7.13
N SER A 212 2.56 -13.76 -6.93
CA SER A 212 2.47 -14.81 -7.93
C SER A 212 1.87 -14.28 -9.23
N ILE A 213 0.74 -13.59 -9.13
CA ILE A 213 0.10 -12.94 -10.28
C ILE A 213 1.03 -11.90 -10.89
N PHE A 214 1.65 -11.06 -10.08
CA PHE A 214 2.56 -10.02 -10.54
C PHE A 214 3.71 -10.59 -11.38
N PHE A 215 4.42 -11.61 -10.88
CA PHE A 215 5.51 -12.24 -11.63
C PHE A 215 5.03 -13.06 -12.84
N MET A 216 3.82 -13.60 -12.81
CA MET A 216 3.23 -14.26 -13.97
C MET A 216 3.15 -13.31 -15.17
N PHE A 217 2.71 -12.08 -14.95
CA PHE A 217 2.56 -11.08 -16.00
C PHE A 217 3.86 -10.31 -16.32
N TYR A 218 4.89 -10.45 -15.48
CA TYR A 218 6.16 -9.77 -15.71
C TYR A 218 6.92 -10.41 -16.88
N LYS A 219 7.06 -9.65 -17.98
CA LYS A 219 7.58 -10.15 -19.26
C LYS A 219 9.07 -10.50 -19.23
N ASN A 220 9.88 -9.82 -18.41
CA ASN A 220 11.35 -9.96 -18.41
C ASN A 220 11.85 -11.14 -17.58
N LEU A 221 10.99 -12.02 -17.06
CA LEU A 221 11.39 -13.23 -16.35
C LEU A 221 11.21 -14.46 -17.23
N ASP A 222 12.27 -15.29 -17.28
CA ASP A 222 12.23 -16.60 -17.91
C ASP A 222 11.19 -17.52 -17.26
N ILE A 223 10.59 -18.38 -18.05
CA ILE A 223 9.58 -19.34 -17.60
C ILE A 223 10.09 -20.21 -16.43
N ARG A 224 11.38 -20.60 -16.44
CA ARG A 224 12.00 -21.38 -15.36
C ARG A 224 11.98 -20.62 -14.03
N LYS A 225 12.33 -19.33 -14.02
CA LYS A 225 12.29 -18.47 -12.83
C LYS A 225 10.86 -18.28 -12.32
N LYS A 226 9.88 -18.16 -13.22
CA LYS A 226 8.46 -18.10 -12.86
C LYS A 226 8.02 -19.39 -12.14
N ILE A 227 8.36 -20.55 -12.67
CA ILE A 227 8.04 -21.86 -12.05
C ILE A 227 8.65 -21.97 -10.66
N ILE A 228 9.91 -21.58 -10.46
CA ILE A 228 10.57 -21.60 -9.15
C ILE A 228 9.83 -20.70 -8.16
N ILE A 229 9.45 -19.48 -8.56
CA ILE A 229 8.67 -18.56 -7.72
C ILE A 229 7.32 -19.20 -7.33
N TYR A 230 6.62 -19.82 -8.27
CA TYR A 230 5.36 -20.52 -7.99
C TYR A 230 5.53 -21.67 -6.99
N LEU A 231 6.52 -22.54 -7.21
CA LEU A 231 6.79 -23.66 -6.31
C LEU A 231 7.16 -23.16 -4.91
N SER A 232 7.99 -22.12 -4.80
CA SER A 232 8.34 -21.53 -3.50
C SER A 232 7.13 -20.92 -2.79
N MET A 233 6.19 -20.31 -3.52
CA MET A 233 4.96 -19.77 -2.95
C MET A 233 4.02 -20.88 -2.47
N ILE A 234 3.85 -21.94 -3.25
CA ILE A 234 3.04 -23.09 -2.86
C ILE A 234 3.63 -23.77 -1.62
N SER A 235 4.94 -23.99 -1.57
CA SER A 235 5.60 -24.56 -0.39
C SER A 235 5.42 -23.69 0.85
N LEU A 236 5.48 -22.37 0.71
CA LEU A 236 5.27 -21.42 1.80
C LEU A 236 3.82 -21.46 2.32
N ILE A 237 2.84 -21.54 1.43
CA ILE A 237 1.41 -21.69 1.79
C ILE A 237 1.19 -23.02 2.50
N LEU A 238 1.76 -24.12 2.00
CA LEU A 238 1.65 -25.42 2.63
C LEU A 238 2.27 -25.42 4.03
N LEU A 239 3.46 -24.85 4.22
CA LEU A 239 4.08 -24.68 5.52
C LEU A 239 3.19 -23.90 6.50
N LEU A 240 2.50 -22.84 6.04
CA LEU A 240 1.54 -22.09 6.85
C LEU A 240 0.35 -22.93 7.27
N VAL A 241 -0.19 -23.75 6.37
CA VAL A 241 -1.34 -24.61 6.65
C VAL A 241 -0.94 -25.72 7.63
N PHE A 242 0.19 -26.37 7.43
CA PHE A 242 0.66 -27.46 8.31
C PHE A 242 1.10 -26.98 9.69
N ASN A 243 1.72 -25.80 9.81
CA ASN A 243 2.08 -25.21 11.11
C ASN A 243 0.91 -24.49 11.81
N SER A 244 -0.28 -24.49 11.22
CA SER A 244 -1.45 -23.82 11.80
C SER A 244 -1.89 -24.41 13.14
N ASN A 245 -1.49 -25.64 13.48
CA ASN A 245 -1.79 -26.30 14.76
C ASN A 245 -0.83 -25.88 15.89
N HIS A 246 0.23 -25.09 15.60
CA HIS A 246 1.25 -24.69 16.58
C HIS A 246 1.37 -23.17 16.75
N LEU A 247 0.54 -22.38 16.07
CA LEU A 247 0.40 -20.93 16.17
C LEU A 247 -1.03 -20.59 16.61
#